data_f3ecb17191bf1276fcba7a9926601113
#
_entry.id   f3ecb17191bf1276fcba7a9926601113
#
_cell.length_a   1.000
_cell.length_b   1.000
_cell.length_c   1.000
_cell.angle_alpha   90.00
_cell.angle_beta   90.00
_cell.angle_gamma   90.00
#
_symmetry.space_group_name_H-M   'P 1'
#
loop_
_entity.id
_entity.type
_entity.pdbx_description
1 polymer ?
#
loop_
_entity_poly.entity_id
_entity_poly.type
_entity_poly.pdbx_seq_one_letter_code
_entity_poly.pdbx_strand_id
1 'polypeptide(L)'
;MTKPTVFKRADIQHRKDGLEDGGTYIKPLVTVKNSESMAGGVNFLKKVSIPWDLTCDEIIYCHEGNFRLMCDGEAYELGPGDMMLVPKDNHICYETDDECTIFY
;
A
#
# COMPACT_ATOMS: atom_id res chain seq x y z
N MET A 1 -21.90 -13.69 -8.76
CA MET A 1 -21.17 -13.86 -8.41
C MET A 1 -20.78 -14.33 -7.79
N THR A 2 -20.65 -15.05 -7.22
CA THR A 2 -19.57 -14.54 -6.88
C THR A 2 -18.75 -15.53 -6.19
N LYS A 3 -17.83 -15.98 -6.97
CA LYS A 3 -16.83 -16.94 -6.50
C LYS A 3 -15.67 -16.19 -5.88
N PRO A 4 -15.03 -16.76 -4.84
CA PRO A 4 -13.79 -16.19 -4.33
C PRO A 4 -12.73 -16.12 -5.42
N THR A 5 -11.89 -15.10 -5.34
CA THR A 5 -10.76 -14.90 -6.25
C THR A 5 -9.47 -14.94 -5.45
N VAL A 6 -8.49 -15.68 -5.94
CA VAL A 6 -7.15 -15.74 -5.32
C VAL A 6 -6.16 -14.99 -6.20
N PHE A 7 -5.43 -14.07 -5.58
CA PHE A 7 -4.35 -13.36 -6.25
C PHE A 7 -3.03 -13.99 -5.82
N LYS A 8 -2.36 -14.67 -6.75
CA LYS A 8 -1.13 -15.42 -6.44
C LYS A 8 0.05 -14.46 -6.28
N ARG A 9 0.88 -14.72 -5.28
CA ARG A 9 2.08 -13.94 -5.02
C ARG A 9 2.98 -13.79 -6.25
N ALA A 10 3.18 -14.86 -7.00
CA ALA A 10 4.03 -14.85 -8.19
C ALA A 10 3.54 -13.85 -9.25
N ASP A 11 2.22 -13.66 -9.35
CA ASP A 11 1.64 -12.74 -10.32
C ASP A 11 1.72 -11.28 -9.85
N ILE A 12 1.87 -11.07 -8.54
CA ILE A 12 1.90 -9.74 -7.94
C ILE A 12 3.32 -9.16 -7.95
N GLN A 13 4.32 -9.97 -7.66
CA GLN A 13 5.67 -9.50 -7.35
C GLN A 13 6.60 -9.31 -8.55
N HIS A 14 6.16 -9.58 -9.76
CA HIS A 14 7.05 -9.58 -10.92
C HIS A 14 7.70 -8.21 -11.23
N ARG A 15 7.18 -7.13 -10.69
CA ARG A 15 7.72 -5.78 -10.92
C ARG A 15 8.57 -5.24 -9.77
N LYS A 16 8.63 -5.98 -8.67
CA LYS A 16 9.36 -5.53 -7.49
C LYS A 16 10.86 -5.35 -7.78
N ASP A 17 11.43 -6.30 -8.49
CA ASP A 17 12.88 -6.35 -8.71
C ASP A 17 13.41 -5.28 -9.65
N GLY A 18 12.55 -4.61 -10.39
CA GLY A 18 12.96 -3.54 -11.29
C GLY A 18 12.79 -2.14 -10.71
N LEU A 19 12.46 -2.04 -9.43
CA LEU A 19 12.16 -0.74 -8.83
C LEU A 19 13.44 0.02 -8.49
N GLU A 20 13.53 1.27 -8.98
CA GLU A 20 14.66 2.15 -8.71
C GLU A 20 14.41 3.03 -7.49
N ASP A 21 15.47 3.65 -6.96
CA ASP A 21 15.37 4.62 -5.86
C ASP A 21 14.40 5.75 -6.25
N GLY A 22 13.48 6.07 -5.34
CA GLY A 22 12.44 7.06 -5.60
C GLY A 22 11.24 6.50 -6.36
N GLY A 23 11.24 5.20 -6.63
CA GLY A 23 10.19 4.55 -7.40
C GLY A 23 9.09 3.95 -6.56
N THR A 24 7.95 3.77 -7.22
CA THR A 24 6.82 3.07 -6.65
C THR A 24 6.13 2.27 -7.74
N TYR A 25 5.56 1.14 -7.38
CA TYR A 25 4.72 0.35 -8.28
C TYR A 25 3.48 -0.09 -7.53
N ILE A 26 2.33 0.35 -8.01
CA ILE A 26 1.04 0.00 -7.43
C ILE A 26 0.39 -1.07 -8.29
N LYS A 27 -0.02 -2.16 -7.66
CA LYS A 27 -0.77 -3.23 -8.32
C LYS A 27 -2.17 -3.30 -7.71
N PRO A 28 -3.16 -2.60 -8.27
CA PRO A 28 -4.54 -2.73 -7.83
C PRO A 28 -5.05 -4.14 -8.13
N LEU A 29 -5.63 -4.80 -7.15
CA LEU A 29 -6.15 -6.16 -7.26
C LEU A 29 -7.68 -6.18 -7.18
N VAL A 30 -8.23 -5.40 -6.25
CA VAL A 30 -9.67 -5.26 -6.08
C VAL A 30 -10.06 -3.84 -6.46
N THR A 31 -10.89 -3.71 -7.48
CA THR A 31 -11.31 -2.42 -8.04
C THR A 31 -12.81 -2.45 -8.31
N VAL A 32 -13.33 -1.35 -8.86
CA VAL A 32 -14.74 -1.28 -9.28
C VAL A 32 -15.11 -2.34 -10.32
N LYS A 33 -14.11 -2.94 -10.96
CA LYS A 33 -14.36 -3.99 -11.96
C LYS A 33 -14.72 -5.33 -11.35
N ASN A 34 -14.32 -5.58 -10.11
CA ASN A 34 -14.56 -6.87 -9.46
C ASN A 34 -15.14 -6.76 -8.05
N SER A 35 -15.42 -5.56 -7.57
CA SER A 35 -16.08 -5.36 -6.28
C SER A 35 -16.91 -4.09 -6.29
N GLU A 36 -18.06 -4.13 -5.62
CA GLU A 36 -18.94 -2.97 -5.50
C GLU A 36 -18.53 -2.05 -4.35
N SER A 37 -17.93 -2.60 -3.32
CA SER A 37 -17.76 -1.89 -2.05
C SER A 37 -16.33 -1.82 -1.54
N MET A 38 -15.40 -2.51 -2.19
CA MET A 38 -14.03 -2.60 -1.71
C MET A 38 -13.03 -2.27 -2.79
N ALA A 39 -11.89 -1.77 -2.36
CA ALA A 39 -10.72 -1.61 -3.21
C ALA A 39 -9.51 -2.09 -2.41
N GLY A 40 -8.53 -2.62 -3.10
CA GLY A 40 -7.32 -3.08 -2.44
C GLY A 40 -6.26 -3.50 -3.44
N GLY A 41 -5.05 -3.58 -2.97
CA GLY A 41 -3.95 -3.98 -3.82
C GLY A 41 -2.63 -4.03 -3.06
N VAL A 42 -1.56 -4.00 -3.81
CA VAL A 42 -0.20 -4.05 -3.28
C VAL A 42 0.57 -2.85 -3.81
N ASN A 43 1.36 -2.25 -2.95
CA ASN A 43 2.22 -1.13 -3.33
C ASN A 43 3.66 -1.44 -2.92
N PHE A 44 4.56 -1.38 -3.89
CA PHE A 44 5.99 -1.50 -3.69
C PHE A 44 6.59 -0.10 -3.71
N LEU A 45 7.37 0.24 -2.68
CA LEU A 45 8.00 1.56 -2.56
C LEU A 45 9.50 1.40 -2.33
N LYS A 46 10.27 2.34 -2.89
CA LYS A 46 11.72 2.36 -2.70
C LYS A 46 12.22 3.80 -2.59
N LYS A 47 12.69 4.18 -1.38
CA LYS A 47 13.27 5.51 -1.10
C LYS A 47 12.42 6.65 -1.64
N VAL A 48 11.15 6.69 -1.21
CA VAL A 48 10.16 7.58 -1.80
C VAL A 48 9.24 8.15 -0.73
N SER A 49 8.68 9.31 -1.00
CA SER A 49 7.62 9.94 -0.22
C SER A 49 6.52 10.36 -1.18
N ILE A 50 5.31 9.85 -0.98
CA ILE A 50 4.18 10.06 -1.88
C ILE A 50 3.02 10.70 -1.11
N PRO A 51 2.66 11.96 -1.41
CA PRO A 51 1.50 12.59 -0.78
C PRO A 51 0.20 12.02 -1.36
N TRP A 52 -0.80 11.91 -0.53
CA TRP A 52 -2.10 11.39 -0.94
C TRP A 52 -3.21 11.92 -0.04
N ASP A 53 -4.36 12.20 -0.63
CA ASP A 53 -5.56 12.58 0.10
C ASP A 53 -6.53 11.39 0.10
N LEU A 54 -6.82 10.87 1.29
CA LEU A 54 -7.73 9.74 1.41
C LEU A 54 -9.18 10.19 1.30
N THR A 55 -9.94 9.52 0.46
CA THR A 55 -11.38 9.75 0.29
C THR A 55 -12.22 8.66 0.95
N CYS A 56 -11.58 7.62 1.48
CA CYS A 56 -12.22 6.53 2.21
C CYS A 56 -11.27 6.01 3.28
N ASP A 57 -11.80 5.24 4.21
CA ASP A 57 -10.97 4.59 5.21
C ASP A 57 -10.02 3.61 4.54
N GLU A 58 -8.81 3.48 5.07
CA GLU A 58 -7.80 2.59 4.52
C GLU A 58 -7.18 1.73 5.61
N ILE A 59 -7.03 0.43 5.33
CA ILE A 59 -6.20 -0.46 6.14
C ILE A 59 -4.90 -0.68 5.38
N ILE A 60 -3.79 -0.54 6.08
CA ILE A 60 -2.46 -0.80 5.51
C ILE A 60 -1.81 -1.90 6.31
N TYR A 61 -1.30 -2.91 5.61
CA TYR A 61 -0.53 -4.00 6.19
C TYR A 61 0.87 -3.98 5.60
N CYS A 62 1.90 -3.88 6.45
CA CYS A 62 3.27 -3.95 6.00
C CYS A 62 3.69 -5.41 5.87
N HIS A 63 4.00 -5.83 4.65
CA HIS A 63 4.40 -7.20 4.37
C HIS A 63 5.91 -7.39 4.50
N GLU A 64 6.69 -6.47 3.93
CA GLU A 64 8.14 -6.52 3.94
C GLU A 64 8.71 -5.11 4.09
N GLY A 65 9.89 -5.01 4.70
CA GLY A 65 10.60 -3.76 4.84
C GLY A 65 10.06 -2.86 5.93
N ASN A 66 10.33 -1.59 5.83
CA ASN A 66 9.88 -0.60 6.81
C ASN A 66 9.07 0.48 6.09
N PHE A 67 7.83 0.63 6.51
CA PHE A 67 6.92 1.62 5.98
C PHE A 67 6.66 2.70 7.02
N ARG A 68 6.55 3.94 6.55
CA ARG A 68 6.19 5.06 7.41
C ARG A 68 5.05 5.84 6.77
N LEU A 69 4.04 6.17 7.56
CA LEU A 69 2.97 7.06 7.13
C LEU A 69 3.08 8.34 7.92
N MET A 70 3.18 9.46 7.20
CA MET A 70 3.17 10.78 7.82
C MET A 70 1.76 11.34 7.77
N CYS A 71 1.27 11.82 8.91
CA CYS A 71 -0.03 12.45 9.02
C CYS A 71 0.01 13.52 10.11
N ASP A 72 -0.38 14.72 9.77
CA ASP A 72 -0.42 15.86 10.71
C ASP A 72 0.91 16.09 11.46
N GLY A 73 2.03 15.88 10.77
CA GLY A 73 3.35 16.07 11.36
C GLY A 73 3.84 14.92 12.22
N GLU A 74 3.06 13.86 12.34
CA GLU A 74 3.45 12.66 13.09
C GLU A 74 3.81 11.52 12.14
N ALA A 75 4.81 10.74 12.55
CA ALA A 75 5.26 9.55 11.83
C ALA A 75 4.69 8.29 12.48
N TYR A 76 4.06 7.46 11.67
CA TYR A 76 3.54 6.15 12.09
C TYR A 76 4.34 5.10 11.37
N GLU A 77 5.16 4.36 12.09
CA GLU A 77 6.08 3.39 11.50
C GLU A 77 5.56 1.96 11.63
N LEU A 78 5.62 1.22 10.53
CA LEU A 78 5.22 -0.18 10.48
C LEU A 78 6.40 -1.04 10.03
N GLY A 79 6.67 -2.08 10.78
CA GLY A 79 7.56 -3.17 10.37
C GLY A 79 6.75 -4.33 9.81
N PRO A 80 7.42 -5.40 9.35
CA PRO A 80 6.75 -6.56 8.78
C PRO A 80 5.74 -7.16 9.76
N GLY A 81 4.52 -7.34 9.30
CA GLY A 81 3.44 -7.88 10.11
C GLY A 81 2.58 -6.84 10.82
N ASP A 82 2.98 -5.59 10.81
CA ASP A 82 2.21 -4.51 11.45
C ASP A 82 1.09 -4.03 10.52
N MET A 83 0.01 -3.57 11.12
CA MET A 83 -1.16 -3.08 10.42
C MET A 83 -1.63 -1.77 11.04
N MET A 84 -2.20 -0.88 10.22
CA MET A 84 -2.80 0.34 10.72
C MET A 84 -4.10 0.68 9.99
N LEU A 85 -4.97 1.39 10.69
CA LEU A 85 -6.16 1.99 10.11
C LEU A 85 -5.93 3.48 9.91
N VAL A 86 -6.19 3.96 8.71
CA VAL A 86 -6.15 5.40 8.41
C VAL A 86 -7.56 5.85 8.06
N PRO A 87 -8.19 6.69 8.87
CA PRO A 87 -9.53 7.20 8.57
C PRO A 87 -9.53 8.10 7.33
N LYS A 88 -10.66 8.13 6.64
CA LYS A 88 -10.86 9.00 5.48
C LYS A 88 -10.65 10.47 5.83
N ASP A 89 -10.47 11.28 4.79
CA ASP A 89 -10.30 12.73 4.87
C ASP A 89 -8.98 13.19 5.51
N ASN A 90 -8.02 12.27 5.63
CA ASN A 90 -6.67 12.62 6.04
C ASN A 90 -5.78 12.90 4.84
N HIS A 91 -4.92 13.89 5.00
CA HIS A 91 -3.85 14.19 4.05
C HIS A 91 -2.58 13.52 4.59
N ILE A 92 -2.04 12.60 3.83
CA ILE A 92 -0.96 11.72 4.30
C ILE A 92 0.19 11.65 3.29
N CYS A 93 1.33 11.10 3.74
CA CYS A 93 2.41 10.69 2.85
C CYS A 93 2.77 9.24 3.15
N TYR A 94 2.85 8.42 2.10
CA TYR A 94 3.41 7.08 2.17
C TYR A 94 4.91 7.19 1.97
N GLU A 95 5.70 6.67 2.91
CA GLU A 95 7.15 6.85 2.87
C GLU A 95 7.91 5.59 3.23
N THR A 96 9.10 5.46 2.66
CA THR A 96 10.10 4.53 3.13
C THR A 96 11.48 5.11 2.86
N ASP A 97 12.41 4.89 3.80
CA ASP A 97 13.80 5.31 3.64
C ASP A 97 14.62 4.27 2.89
N ASP A 98 14.11 3.07 2.75
CA ASP A 98 14.77 1.98 2.05
C ASP A 98 13.79 1.38 1.04
N GLU A 99 13.22 0.24 1.32
CA GLU A 99 12.16 -0.33 0.48
C GLU A 99 11.14 -1.07 1.33
N CYS A 100 9.93 -1.14 0.84
CA CYS A 100 8.88 -1.87 1.51
C CYS A 100 7.82 -2.34 0.55
N THR A 101 7.04 -3.31 1.01
CA THR A 101 5.85 -3.80 0.34
C THR A 101 4.70 -3.67 1.32
N ILE A 102 3.65 -2.99 0.90
CA ILE A 102 2.44 -2.86 1.72
C ILE A 102 1.24 -3.39 0.95
N PHE A 103 0.26 -3.89 1.69
CA PHE A 103 -1.07 -4.23 1.20
C PHE A 103 -2.05 -3.18 1.72
N TYR A 104 -2.94 -2.77 0.87
CA TYR A 104 -3.93 -1.76 1.22
C TYR A 104 -5.32 -2.13 0.74
#